data_da7891758004827b4e4d369c37dd8196
#
_entry.id   da7891758004827b4e4d369c37dd8196
#
_cell.length_a   1.000
_cell.length_b   1.000
_cell.length_c   1.000
_cell.angle_alpha   90.00
_cell.angle_beta   90.00
_cell.angle_gamma   90.00
#
_symmetry.space_group_name_H-M   'P 1'
#
loop_
_entity.id
_entity.type
_entity.pdbx_description
1 polymer ?
#
loop_
_entity_poly.entity_id
_entity_poly.type
_entity_poly.pdbx_seq_one_letter_code
_entity_poly.pdbx_strand_id
1 'polypeptide(L)'
;MTGTTGERQTAGRPLSYIEFIALAAALMSLNALAIDIMLPGLQQIGADLGVENENHRQYVISAYFAGMAAALLPFGPASDRFGRRAPMLFGLGIYVLAGIAAAFSQSFEMMLALRFLQGVGAASTRVIAVSMVRDRFGGRQMAEMMSLIFMVFMVIPVVAPSVGQIMLVFGDWRLIFIAMGAIGLVITVWALFRMPETLRPEDRRPFTLASIGSAFAMVLTNRLSLLYTLASTATLGALFSFINSAQQVYVGIYGLGVMFPILF
;
A
#
# COMPACT_ATOMS: atom_id res chain seq x y z
N MET A 1 36.33 39.37 -3.95
CA MET A 1 35.01 39.50 -3.33
C MET A 1 34.02 38.68 -4.18
N THR A 2 33.86 37.43 -3.87
CA THR A 2 32.92 36.53 -4.54
C THR A 2 32.02 35.95 -3.46
N GLY A 3 30.80 36.53 -3.38
CA GLY A 3 29.77 36.11 -2.45
C GLY A 3 29.21 34.78 -2.89
N THR A 4 29.45 33.72 -2.14
CA THR A 4 28.74 32.45 -2.21
C THR A 4 27.37 32.66 -1.61
N THR A 5 26.36 32.76 -2.47
CA THR A 5 24.96 32.68 -2.11
C THR A 5 24.69 31.24 -1.62
N GLY A 6 24.75 31.07 -0.30
CA GLY A 6 24.35 29.83 0.34
C GLY A 6 22.85 29.58 0.10
N GLU A 7 22.51 28.59 -0.71
CA GLU A 7 21.19 28.01 -0.73
C GLU A 7 20.84 27.55 0.69
N ARG A 8 19.90 28.21 1.31
CA ARG A 8 19.28 27.77 2.57
C ARG A 8 18.55 26.47 2.26
N GLN A 9 19.23 25.35 2.41
CA GLN A 9 18.55 24.08 2.67
C GLN A 9 17.71 24.30 3.92
N THR A 10 16.41 24.22 3.77
CA THR A 10 15.46 24.10 4.88
C THR A 10 15.73 22.77 5.58
N ALA A 11 16.76 22.76 6.41
CA ALA A 11 17.16 21.60 7.19
C ALA A 11 16.12 21.36 8.29
N GLY A 12 15.06 20.66 7.95
CA GLY A 12 14.24 19.97 8.96
C GLY A 12 15.18 19.08 9.78
N ARG A 13 14.89 18.96 11.07
CA ARG A 13 15.66 18.13 12.02
C ARG A 13 15.85 16.72 11.40
N PRO A 14 17.09 16.20 11.28
CA PRO A 14 17.31 14.92 10.62
C PRO A 14 16.48 13.82 11.30
N LEU A 15 15.84 12.95 10.48
CA LEU A 15 15.12 11.79 11.00
C LEU A 15 16.04 10.90 11.82
N SER A 16 15.60 10.54 13.03
CA SER A 16 16.29 9.50 13.79
C SER A 16 16.13 8.15 13.07
N TYR A 17 17.02 7.22 13.34
CA TYR A 17 16.99 5.87 12.79
C TYR A 17 15.64 5.18 13.05
N ILE A 18 15.16 5.27 14.29
CA ILE A 18 13.88 4.68 14.72
C ILE A 18 12.69 5.35 14.00
N GLU A 19 12.70 6.67 13.87
CA GLU A 19 11.64 7.41 13.19
C GLU A 19 11.56 7.05 11.69
N PHE A 20 12.72 6.81 11.05
CA PHE A 20 12.75 6.37 9.66
C PHE A 20 12.14 4.97 9.48
N ILE A 21 12.47 4.02 10.38
CA ILE A 21 11.88 2.68 10.39
C ILE A 21 10.37 2.78 10.59
N ALA A 22 9.93 3.54 11.59
CA ALA A 22 8.53 3.68 11.93
C ALA A 22 7.72 4.28 10.78
N LEU A 23 8.25 5.32 10.11
CA LEU A 23 7.60 5.94 8.96
C LEU A 23 7.54 4.97 7.76
N ALA A 24 8.64 4.28 7.44
CA ALA A 24 8.65 3.31 6.34
C ALA A 24 7.71 2.14 6.62
N ALA A 25 7.69 1.63 7.84
CA ALA A 25 6.77 0.58 8.26
C ALA A 25 5.30 1.04 8.20
N ALA A 26 5.00 2.26 8.68
CA ALA A 26 3.66 2.84 8.61
C ALA A 26 3.17 2.98 7.17
N LEU A 27 4.03 3.47 6.25
CA LEU A 27 3.72 3.58 4.83
C LEU A 27 3.41 2.22 4.20
N MET A 28 4.20 1.19 4.49
CA MET A 28 3.95 -0.16 3.97
C MET A 28 2.71 -0.79 4.59
N SER A 29 2.45 -0.52 5.86
CA SER A 29 1.30 -1.04 6.60
C SER A 29 -0.05 -0.55 6.08
N LEU A 30 -0.11 0.62 5.42
CA LEU A 30 -1.33 1.10 4.77
C LEU A 30 -1.89 0.09 3.76
N ASN A 31 -1.03 -0.68 3.07
CA ASN A 31 -1.48 -1.70 2.12
C ASN A 31 -2.19 -2.87 2.81
N ALA A 32 -1.60 -3.42 3.86
CA ALA A 32 -2.20 -4.51 4.63
C ALA A 32 -3.48 -4.03 5.32
N LEU A 33 -3.42 -2.86 5.97
CA LEU A 33 -4.58 -2.28 6.63
C LEU A 33 -5.76 -2.12 5.65
N ALA A 34 -5.53 -1.61 4.43
CA ALA A 34 -6.58 -1.40 3.45
C ALA A 34 -7.26 -2.68 2.97
N ILE A 35 -6.61 -3.83 3.12
CA ILE A 35 -7.14 -5.13 2.72
C ILE A 35 -7.81 -5.80 3.92
N ASP A 36 -7.08 -5.93 5.02
CA ASP A 36 -7.45 -6.84 6.10
C ASP A 36 -8.52 -6.26 7.02
N ILE A 37 -8.53 -4.94 7.25
CA ILE A 37 -9.51 -4.28 8.14
C ILE A 37 -10.95 -4.37 7.62
N MET A 38 -11.13 -4.44 6.29
CA MET A 38 -12.47 -4.48 5.69
C MET A 38 -13.03 -5.90 5.51
N LEU A 39 -12.21 -6.95 5.69
CA LEU A 39 -12.64 -8.34 5.49
C LEU A 39 -13.93 -8.70 6.24
N PRO A 40 -14.10 -8.35 7.53
CA PRO A 40 -15.34 -8.62 8.24
C PRO A 40 -16.56 -7.87 7.67
N GLY A 41 -16.35 -6.72 7.04
CA GLY A 41 -17.39 -5.86 6.47
C GLY A 41 -17.88 -6.27 5.07
N LEU A 42 -17.22 -7.22 4.39
CA LEU A 42 -17.55 -7.56 3.00
C LEU A 42 -18.99 -8.01 2.80
N GLN A 43 -19.57 -8.72 3.77
CA GLN A 43 -20.97 -9.13 3.70
C GLN A 43 -21.92 -7.93 3.75
N GLN A 44 -21.68 -7.00 4.66
CA GLN A 44 -22.44 -5.75 4.78
C GLN A 44 -22.34 -4.89 3.53
N ILE A 45 -21.13 -4.72 2.98
CA ILE A 45 -20.89 -3.99 1.72
C ILE A 45 -21.73 -4.61 0.58
N GLY A 46 -21.69 -5.94 0.45
CA GLY A 46 -22.45 -6.62 -0.59
C GLY A 46 -23.96 -6.44 -0.43
N ALA A 47 -24.47 -6.57 0.78
CA ALA A 47 -25.90 -6.41 1.08
C ALA A 47 -26.37 -4.97 0.80
N ASP A 48 -25.64 -3.97 1.30
CA ASP A 48 -26.00 -2.54 1.17
C ASP A 48 -25.92 -2.04 -0.28
N LEU A 49 -24.97 -2.57 -1.07
CA LEU A 49 -24.75 -2.16 -2.46
C LEU A 49 -25.45 -3.09 -3.48
N GLY A 50 -26.33 -3.98 -3.04
CA GLY A 50 -27.18 -4.80 -3.92
C GLY A 50 -26.42 -5.89 -4.69
N VAL A 51 -25.39 -6.48 -4.11
CA VAL A 51 -24.61 -7.55 -4.73
C VAL A 51 -25.28 -8.89 -4.49
N GLU A 52 -26.00 -9.40 -5.48
CA GLU A 52 -26.74 -10.67 -5.40
C GLU A 52 -25.83 -11.88 -5.26
N ASN A 53 -24.73 -11.92 -6.04
CA ASN A 53 -23.80 -13.04 -6.02
C ASN A 53 -22.71 -12.81 -4.96
N GLU A 54 -22.66 -13.70 -3.97
CA GLU A 54 -21.69 -13.61 -2.86
C GLU A 54 -20.23 -13.57 -3.32
N ASN A 55 -19.88 -14.25 -4.41
CA ASN A 55 -18.54 -14.27 -4.96
C ASN A 55 -18.12 -12.88 -5.49
N HIS A 56 -19.07 -12.08 -5.95
CA HIS A 56 -18.77 -10.74 -6.47
C HIS A 56 -18.31 -9.76 -5.38
N ARG A 57 -18.65 -9.99 -4.10
CA ARG A 57 -18.17 -9.16 -2.98
C ARG A 57 -16.64 -9.09 -2.92
N GLN A 58 -15.96 -10.15 -3.33
CA GLN A 58 -14.50 -10.23 -3.37
C GLN A 58 -13.89 -9.28 -4.41
N TYR A 59 -14.67 -8.79 -5.38
CA TYR A 59 -14.18 -7.81 -6.37
C TYR A 59 -13.73 -6.50 -5.70
N VAL A 60 -14.22 -6.18 -4.52
CA VAL A 60 -13.75 -5.03 -3.73
C VAL A 60 -12.25 -5.13 -3.40
N ILE A 61 -11.78 -6.35 -3.07
CA ILE A 61 -10.35 -6.63 -2.84
C ILE A 61 -9.59 -6.70 -4.16
N SER A 62 -10.16 -7.41 -5.14
CA SER A 62 -9.54 -7.60 -6.46
C SER A 62 -9.34 -6.28 -7.20
N ALA A 63 -10.29 -5.34 -7.11
CA ALA A 63 -10.18 -4.01 -7.69
C ALA A 63 -9.01 -3.21 -7.08
N TYR A 64 -8.84 -3.29 -5.76
CA TYR A 64 -7.71 -2.66 -5.08
C TYR A 64 -6.37 -3.25 -5.58
N PHE A 65 -6.24 -4.57 -5.66
CA PHE A 65 -5.04 -5.21 -6.17
C PHE A 65 -4.78 -4.89 -7.65
N ALA A 66 -5.84 -4.81 -8.47
CA ALA A 66 -5.71 -4.42 -9.87
C ALA A 66 -5.17 -3.00 -10.02
N GLY A 67 -5.69 -2.05 -9.23
CA GLY A 67 -5.19 -0.67 -9.17
C GLY A 67 -3.74 -0.60 -8.71
N MET A 68 -3.40 -1.34 -7.66
CA MET A 68 -2.04 -1.41 -7.15
C MET A 68 -1.09 -2.00 -8.20
N ALA A 69 -1.45 -3.11 -8.83
CA ALA A 69 -0.63 -3.75 -9.86
C ALA A 69 -0.39 -2.83 -11.06
N ALA A 70 -1.42 -2.15 -11.55
CA ALA A 70 -1.32 -1.19 -12.65
C ALA A 70 -0.36 -0.04 -12.33
N ALA A 71 -0.34 0.43 -11.08
CA ALA A 71 0.44 1.58 -10.66
C ALA A 71 1.86 1.24 -10.15
N LEU A 72 2.14 -0.02 -9.78
CA LEU A 72 3.49 -0.44 -9.40
C LEU A 72 4.51 -0.13 -10.51
N LEU A 73 4.11 -0.32 -11.77
CA LEU A 73 4.96 -0.13 -12.94
C LEU A 73 5.38 1.34 -13.15
N PRO A 74 4.48 2.33 -13.14
CA PRO A 74 4.84 3.74 -13.36
C PRO A 74 5.46 4.41 -12.13
N PHE A 75 5.12 4.01 -10.89
CA PHE A 75 5.63 4.68 -9.68
C PHE A 75 7.14 4.49 -9.48
N GLY A 76 7.70 3.35 -9.87
CA GLY A 76 9.14 3.13 -9.82
C GLY A 76 9.91 4.20 -10.62
N PRO A 77 9.78 4.20 -11.95
CA PRO A 77 10.42 5.19 -12.82
C PRO A 77 10.05 6.63 -12.51
N ALA A 78 8.80 6.91 -12.12
CA ALA A 78 8.38 8.24 -11.70
C ALA A 78 9.16 8.72 -10.47
N SER A 79 9.36 7.84 -9.49
CA SER A 79 10.14 8.17 -8.30
C SER A 79 11.64 8.31 -8.58
N ASP A 80 12.16 7.62 -9.59
CA ASP A 80 13.55 7.77 -10.05
C ASP A 80 13.77 9.09 -10.81
N ARG A 81 12.72 9.65 -11.40
CA ARG A 81 12.80 10.92 -12.14
C ARG A 81 12.53 12.15 -11.27
N PHE A 82 11.43 12.12 -10.52
CA PHE A 82 10.93 13.29 -9.78
C PHE A 82 11.41 13.34 -8.33
N GLY A 83 12.18 12.34 -7.89
CA GLY A 83 12.54 12.15 -6.49
C GLY A 83 11.51 11.28 -5.77
N ARG A 84 11.86 10.83 -4.56
CA ARG A 84 11.01 9.88 -3.78
C ARG A 84 9.80 10.58 -3.18
N ARG A 85 9.99 11.79 -2.69
CA ARG A 85 8.99 12.50 -1.87
C ARG A 85 7.74 12.88 -2.66
N ALA A 86 7.88 13.51 -3.84
CA ALA A 86 6.75 14.03 -4.59
C ALA A 86 5.79 12.93 -5.07
N PRO A 87 6.23 11.84 -5.74
CA PRO A 87 5.35 10.76 -6.14
C PRO A 87 4.73 10.00 -4.96
N MET A 88 5.44 9.90 -3.82
CA MET A 88 4.89 9.31 -2.60
C MET A 88 3.70 10.10 -2.08
N LEU A 89 3.86 11.42 -1.90
CA LEU A 89 2.80 12.29 -1.39
C LEU A 89 1.61 12.36 -2.35
N PHE A 90 1.87 12.35 -3.65
CA PHE A 90 0.82 12.26 -4.67
C PHE A 90 0.01 10.96 -4.53
N GLY A 91 0.68 9.82 -4.42
CA GLY A 91 0.01 8.53 -4.24
C GLY A 91 -0.74 8.44 -2.90
N LEU A 92 -0.17 8.96 -1.81
CA LEU A 92 -0.84 9.05 -0.51
C LEU A 92 -2.11 9.93 -0.59
N GLY A 93 -2.07 11.03 -1.34
CA GLY A 93 -3.25 11.87 -1.59
C GLY A 93 -4.37 11.10 -2.28
N ILE A 94 -4.04 10.34 -3.35
CA ILE A 94 -5.01 9.46 -4.03
C ILE A 94 -5.55 8.41 -3.06
N TYR A 95 -4.68 7.74 -2.29
CA TYR A 95 -5.07 6.73 -1.32
C TYR A 95 -6.10 7.25 -0.30
N VAL A 96 -5.82 8.41 0.30
CA VAL A 96 -6.68 9.03 1.31
C VAL A 96 -8.02 9.47 0.71
N LEU A 97 -7.97 10.18 -0.41
CA LEU A 97 -9.18 10.71 -1.04
C LEU A 97 -10.08 9.58 -1.54
N ALA A 98 -9.53 8.59 -2.22
CA ALA A 98 -10.28 7.44 -2.70
C ALA A 98 -10.81 6.58 -1.53
N GLY A 99 -10.02 6.41 -0.46
CA GLY A 99 -10.43 5.70 0.75
C GLY A 99 -11.61 6.37 1.45
N ILE A 100 -11.55 7.68 1.67
CA ILE A 100 -12.66 8.44 2.27
C ILE A 100 -13.88 8.43 1.35
N ALA A 101 -13.69 8.65 0.04
CA ALA A 101 -14.79 8.64 -0.93
C ALA A 101 -15.51 7.29 -0.99
N ALA A 102 -14.79 6.18 -0.79
CA ALA A 102 -15.38 4.84 -0.76
C ALA A 102 -16.41 4.66 0.35
N ALA A 103 -16.30 5.38 1.47
CA ALA A 103 -17.31 5.39 2.52
C ALA A 103 -18.66 5.97 2.05
N PHE A 104 -18.66 6.78 1.02
CA PHE A 104 -19.85 7.45 0.47
C PHE A 104 -20.34 6.79 -0.83
N SER A 105 -19.83 5.62 -1.19
CA SER A 105 -20.29 4.92 -2.40
C SER A 105 -21.76 4.50 -2.28
N GLN A 106 -22.49 4.75 -3.37
CA GLN A 106 -23.93 4.46 -3.48
C GLN A 106 -24.21 3.29 -4.43
N SER A 107 -23.19 2.83 -5.17
CA SER A 107 -23.27 1.64 -6.03
C SER A 107 -22.01 0.79 -5.89
N PHE A 108 -22.14 -0.48 -6.26
CA PHE A 108 -21.02 -1.42 -6.21
C PHE A 108 -19.93 -1.03 -7.20
N GLU A 109 -20.29 -0.55 -8.39
CA GLU A 109 -19.36 -0.08 -9.42
C GLU A 109 -18.54 1.12 -8.93
N MET A 110 -19.20 2.07 -8.24
CA MET A 110 -18.51 3.21 -7.62
C MET A 110 -17.53 2.74 -6.56
N MET A 111 -17.92 1.77 -5.72
CA MET A 111 -17.03 1.14 -4.74
C MET A 111 -15.81 0.53 -5.45
N LEU A 112 -16.00 -0.27 -6.50
CA LEU A 112 -14.90 -0.90 -7.23
C LEU A 112 -13.95 0.13 -7.86
N ALA A 113 -14.48 1.18 -8.47
CA ALA A 113 -13.68 2.26 -9.04
C ALA A 113 -12.84 2.99 -7.98
N LEU A 114 -13.43 3.30 -6.83
CA LEU A 114 -12.73 3.95 -5.73
C LEU A 114 -11.68 3.03 -5.09
N ARG A 115 -11.96 1.74 -4.97
CA ARG A 115 -10.98 0.75 -4.52
C ARG A 115 -9.81 0.62 -5.50
N PHE A 116 -10.09 0.62 -6.80
CA PHE A 116 -9.04 0.65 -7.82
C PHE A 116 -8.14 1.89 -7.66
N LEU A 117 -8.73 3.09 -7.54
CA LEU A 117 -7.98 4.32 -7.33
C LEU A 117 -7.19 4.30 -6.01
N GLN A 118 -7.78 3.78 -4.93
CA GLN A 118 -7.08 3.62 -3.66
C GLN A 118 -5.87 2.68 -3.81
N GLY A 119 -6.02 1.59 -4.56
CA GLY A 119 -4.92 0.68 -4.91
C GLY A 119 -3.82 1.38 -5.71
N VAL A 120 -4.18 2.23 -6.69
CA VAL A 120 -3.22 3.07 -7.42
C VAL A 120 -2.40 3.92 -6.45
N GLY A 121 -3.05 4.61 -5.52
CA GLY A 121 -2.35 5.40 -4.50
C GLY A 121 -1.42 4.57 -3.61
N ALA A 122 -1.89 3.39 -3.20
CA ALA A 122 -1.16 2.48 -2.34
C ALA A 122 0.14 1.93 -2.96
N ALA A 123 0.19 1.78 -4.29
CA ALA A 123 1.39 1.32 -4.99
C ALA A 123 2.61 2.22 -4.69
N SER A 124 2.40 3.53 -4.56
CA SER A 124 3.46 4.49 -4.24
C SER A 124 4.15 4.18 -2.92
N THR A 125 3.37 3.85 -1.88
CA THR A 125 3.90 3.61 -0.53
C THR A 125 4.80 2.39 -0.50
N ARG A 126 4.44 1.32 -1.22
CA ARG A 126 5.24 0.10 -1.27
C ARG A 126 6.54 0.29 -2.05
N VAL A 127 6.46 0.81 -3.27
CA VAL A 127 7.63 0.97 -4.15
C VAL A 127 8.62 1.96 -3.56
N ILE A 128 8.13 3.10 -3.12
CA ILE A 128 9.00 4.20 -2.72
C ILE A 128 9.59 3.97 -1.33
N ALA A 129 8.85 3.37 -0.38
CA ALA A 129 9.40 3.03 0.93
C ALA A 129 10.62 2.09 0.80
N VAL A 130 10.51 1.04 -0.03
CA VAL A 130 11.64 0.13 -0.30
C VAL A 130 12.80 0.86 -0.98
N SER A 131 12.51 1.75 -1.94
CA SER A 131 13.53 2.55 -2.63
C SER A 131 14.27 3.48 -1.67
N MET A 132 13.56 4.14 -0.75
CA MET A 132 14.17 5.00 0.28
C MET A 132 15.11 4.26 1.22
N VAL A 133 14.74 3.02 1.61
CA VAL A 133 15.64 2.16 2.41
C VAL A 133 16.90 1.85 1.61
N ARG A 134 16.74 1.46 0.34
CA ARG A 134 17.86 1.16 -0.56
C ARG A 134 18.76 2.37 -0.84
N ASP A 135 18.18 3.57 -0.94
CA ASP A 135 18.93 4.80 -1.20
C ASP A 135 19.81 5.20 0.01
N ARG A 136 19.44 4.80 1.23
CA ARG A 136 20.14 5.17 2.47
C ARG A 136 21.02 4.08 3.06
N PHE A 137 20.68 2.81 2.83
CA PHE A 137 21.34 1.66 3.44
C PHE A 137 21.75 0.66 2.38
N GLY A 138 22.94 0.08 2.53
CA GLY A 138 23.46 -0.94 1.63
C GLY A 138 23.77 -2.25 2.36
N GLY A 139 23.87 -3.34 1.60
CA GLY A 139 24.34 -4.62 2.10
C GLY A 139 23.60 -5.11 3.34
N ARG A 140 24.34 -5.44 4.40
CA ARG A 140 23.79 -5.99 5.65
C ARG A 140 22.84 -5.02 6.36
N GLN A 141 23.14 -3.72 6.35
CA GLN A 141 22.28 -2.71 6.99
C GLN A 141 20.90 -2.61 6.30
N MET A 142 20.86 -2.70 4.98
CA MET A 142 19.59 -2.73 4.23
C MET A 142 18.75 -3.95 4.63
N ALA A 143 19.37 -5.14 4.73
CA ALA A 143 18.66 -6.35 5.13
C ALA A 143 18.10 -6.25 6.56
N GLU A 144 18.88 -5.70 7.49
CA GLU A 144 18.45 -5.45 8.88
C GLU A 144 17.26 -4.49 8.93
N MET A 145 17.33 -3.36 8.21
CA MET A 145 16.25 -2.38 8.12
C MET A 145 14.98 -2.98 7.54
N MET A 146 15.09 -3.72 6.43
CA MET A 146 13.93 -4.37 5.82
C MET A 146 13.31 -5.42 6.75
N SER A 147 14.13 -6.16 7.49
CA SER A 147 13.65 -7.13 8.48
C SER A 147 12.82 -6.46 9.59
N LEU A 148 13.30 -5.33 10.13
CA LEU A 148 12.58 -4.57 11.15
C LEU A 148 11.26 -3.99 10.61
N ILE A 149 11.27 -3.45 9.39
CA ILE A 149 10.08 -2.93 8.73
C ILE A 149 9.06 -4.05 8.50
N PHE A 150 9.49 -5.22 8.02
CA PHE A 150 8.61 -6.36 7.82
C PHE A 150 8.08 -6.95 9.13
N MET A 151 8.86 -6.92 10.21
CA MET A 151 8.38 -7.33 11.54
C MET A 151 7.18 -6.48 11.99
N VAL A 152 7.29 -5.15 11.86
CA VAL A 152 6.17 -4.24 12.18
C VAL A 152 5.01 -4.45 11.21
N PHE A 153 5.29 -4.59 9.92
CA PHE A 153 4.28 -4.84 8.89
C PHE A 153 3.46 -6.10 9.17
N MET A 154 4.08 -7.20 9.63
CA MET A 154 3.40 -8.47 9.90
C MET A 154 2.38 -8.42 11.05
N VAL A 155 2.49 -7.44 11.94
CA VAL A 155 1.50 -7.26 13.02
C VAL A 155 0.14 -6.79 12.47
N ILE A 156 0.15 -6.02 11.39
CA ILE A 156 -1.06 -5.40 10.86
C ILE A 156 -2.08 -6.43 10.34
N PRO A 157 -1.73 -7.41 9.49
CA PRO A 157 -2.69 -8.44 9.06
C PRO A 157 -3.33 -9.21 10.21
N VAL A 158 -2.60 -9.40 11.30
CA VAL A 158 -3.11 -10.12 12.49
C VAL A 158 -4.13 -9.27 13.26
N VAL A 159 -3.88 -7.97 13.39
CA VAL A 159 -4.71 -7.07 14.22
C VAL A 159 -5.86 -6.43 13.43
N ALA A 160 -5.65 -6.13 12.15
CA ALA A 160 -6.59 -5.35 11.35
C ALA A 160 -8.00 -5.96 11.24
N PRO A 161 -8.19 -7.28 11.02
CA PRO A 161 -9.52 -7.86 10.97
C PRO A 161 -10.28 -7.72 12.30
N SER A 162 -9.57 -7.86 13.43
CA SER A 162 -10.16 -7.67 14.77
C SER A 162 -10.62 -6.23 14.98
N VAL A 163 -9.81 -5.26 14.56
CA VAL A 163 -10.17 -3.83 14.60
C VAL A 163 -11.38 -3.57 13.71
N GLY A 164 -11.40 -4.12 12.48
CA GLY A 164 -12.53 -4.02 11.57
C GLY A 164 -13.82 -4.60 12.18
N GLN A 165 -13.74 -5.77 12.81
CA GLN A 165 -14.87 -6.39 13.50
C GLN A 165 -15.40 -5.52 14.64
N ILE A 166 -14.52 -4.94 15.44
CA ILE A 166 -14.89 -4.02 16.54
C ILE A 166 -15.60 -2.79 15.96
N MET A 167 -15.10 -2.22 14.85
CA MET A 167 -15.75 -1.07 14.22
C MET A 167 -17.17 -1.36 13.75
N LEU A 168 -17.44 -2.59 13.27
CA LEU A 168 -18.79 -3.03 12.87
C LEU A 168 -19.76 -3.18 14.06
N VAL A 169 -19.27 -3.25 15.29
CA VAL A 169 -20.13 -3.20 16.48
C VAL A 169 -20.62 -1.78 16.76
N PHE A 170 -19.81 -0.77 16.44
CA PHE A 170 -20.12 0.65 16.69
C PHE A 170 -20.76 1.37 15.50
N GLY A 171 -20.69 0.79 14.30
CA GLY A 171 -21.25 1.39 13.10
C GLY A 171 -21.32 0.41 11.93
N ASP A 172 -21.52 0.96 10.74
CA ASP A 172 -21.54 0.17 9.52
C ASP A 172 -20.14 0.11 8.86
N TRP A 173 -20.03 -0.59 7.73
CA TRP A 173 -18.79 -0.73 6.97
C TRP A 173 -18.17 0.61 6.52
N ARG A 174 -18.97 1.69 6.44
CA ARG A 174 -18.49 3.04 6.08
C ARG A 174 -17.50 3.58 7.10
N LEU A 175 -17.72 3.25 8.39
CA LEU A 175 -16.80 3.62 9.47
C LEU A 175 -15.39 3.07 9.24
N ILE A 176 -15.27 1.87 8.70
CA ILE A 176 -13.98 1.25 8.37
C ILE A 176 -13.23 2.09 7.32
N PHE A 177 -13.92 2.54 6.27
CA PHE A 177 -13.30 3.35 5.21
C PHE A 177 -12.92 4.75 5.70
N ILE A 178 -13.75 5.36 6.54
CA ILE A 178 -13.43 6.65 7.19
C ILE A 178 -12.19 6.51 8.07
N ALA A 179 -12.13 5.46 8.88
CA ALA A 179 -10.98 5.21 9.75
C ALA A 179 -9.69 4.94 8.95
N MET A 180 -9.77 4.15 7.87
CA MET A 180 -8.64 3.96 6.95
C MET A 180 -8.17 5.28 6.35
N GLY A 181 -9.11 6.11 5.90
CA GLY A 181 -8.80 7.44 5.36
C GLY A 181 -8.14 8.36 6.40
N ALA A 182 -8.64 8.34 7.64
CA ALA A 182 -8.08 9.11 8.74
C ALA A 182 -6.66 8.67 9.10
N ILE A 183 -6.42 7.36 9.20
CA ILE A 183 -5.07 6.79 9.44
C ILE A 183 -4.14 7.16 8.27
N GLY A 184 -4.62 7.00 7.03
CA GLY A 184 -3.87 7.40 5.85
C GLY A 184 -3.53 8.88 5.85
N LEU A 185 -4.46 9.76 6.26
CA LEU A 185 -4.23 11.19 6.39
C LEU A 185 -3.16 11.51 7.45
N VAL A 186 -3.23 10.88 8.61
CA VAL A 186 -2.21 11.07 9.67
C VAL A 186 -0.83 10.68 9.16
N ILE A 187 -0.70 9.52 8.49
CA ILE A 187 0.57 9.07 7.91
C ILE A 187 1.02 10.01 6.78
N THR A 188 0.09 10.53 5.96
CA THR A 188 0.38 11.51 4.90
C THR A 188 0.94 12.80 5.48
N VAL A 189 0.31 13.32 6.54
CA VAL A 189 0.77 14.52 7.24
C VAL A 189 2.15 14.28 7.87
N TRP A 190 2.36 13.13 8.50
CA TRP A 190 3.66 12.75 9.03
C TRP A 190 4.73 12.68 7.93
N ALA A 191 4.43 12.01 6.82
CA ALA A 191 5.34 11.94 5.67
C ALA A 191 5.61 13.33 5.07
N LEU A 192 4.58 14.19 4.97
CA LEU A 192 4.72 15.56 4.44
C LEU A 192 5.73 16.38 5.22
N PHE A 193 5.73 16.30 6.55
CA PHE A 193 6.63 17.12 7.38
C PHE A 193 7.98 16.46 7.65
N ARG A 194 8.04 15.14 7.67
CA ARG A 194 9.21 14.41 8.15
C ARG A 194 9.96 13.61 7.09
N MET A 195 9.30 13.24 5.99
CA MET A 195 9.94 12.42 4.95
C MET A 195 11.02 13.22 4.20
N PRO A 196 12.30 12.81 4.25
CA PRO A 196 13.37 13.45 3.49
C PRO A 196 13.31 13.03 2.02
N GLU A 197 13.85 13.86 1.14
CA GLU A 197 14.23 13.40 -0.18
C GLU A 197 15.50 12.54 -0.07
N THR A 198 15.44 11.30 -0.55
CA THR A 198 16.56 10.37 -0.44
C THR A 198 17.31 10.19 -1.75
N LEU A 199 16.68 10.54 -2.87
CA LEU A 199 17.30 10.46 -4.19
C LEU A 199 18.10 11.72 -4.47
N ARG A 200 19.41 11.58 -4.69
CA ARG A 200 20.27 12.69 -5.07
C ARG A 200 19.91 13.20 -6.45
N PRO A 201 20.02 14.51 -6.73
CA PRO A 201 19.74 15.08 -8.05
C PRO A 201 20.54 14.42 -9.19
N GLU A 202 21.80 14.05 -8.93
CA GLU A 202 22.68 13.38 -9.88
C GLU A 202 22.27 11.94 -10.23
N ASP A 203 21.53 11.25 -9.33
CA ASP A 203 21.09 9.88 -9.51
C ASP A 203 19.72 9.79 -10.22
N ARG A 204 19.12 10.93 -10.57
CA ARG A 204 17.82 10.98 -11.24
C ARG A 204 17.93 10.44 -12.66
N ARG A 205 17.02 9.54 -13.01
CA ARG A 205 16.97 8.91 -14.33
C ARG A 205 15.91 9.55 -15.23
N PRO A 206 16.11 9.59 -16.57
CA PRO A 206 15.09 10.09 -17.48
C PRO A 206 13.84 9.17 -17.45
N PHE A 207 12.68 9.78 -17.39
CA PHE A 207 11.39 9.06 -17.48
C PHE A 207 11.01 8.95 -18.97
N THR A 208 11.46 7.88 -19.62
CA THR A 208 11.16 7.58 -21.02
C THR A 208 10.60 6.17 -21.15
N LEU A 209 9.68 5.97 -22.09
CA LEU A 209 9.13 4.64 -22.38
C LEU A 209 10.22 3.64 -22.77
N ALA A 210 11.26 4.10 -23.47
CA ALA A 210 12.41 3.28 -23.83
C ALA A 210 13.19 2.80 -22.59
N SER A 211 13.42 3.67 -21.60
CA SER A 211 14.08 3.31 -20.34
C SER A 211 13.26 2.31 -19.52
N ILE A 212 11.94 2.51 -19.48
CA ILE A 212 11.02 1.58 -18.80
C ILE A 212 11.02 0.23 -19.53
N GLY A 213 10.85 0.24 -20.85
CA GLY A 213 10.85 -0.98 -21.66
C GLY A 213 12.15 -1.77 -21.57
N SER A 214 13.31 -1.10 -21.57
CA SER A 214 14.61 -1.77 -21.41
C SER A 214 14.78 -2.41 -20.05
N ALA A 215 14.30 -1.78 -18.97
CA ALA A 215 14.33 -2.36 -17.64
C ALA A 215 13.47 -3.62 -17.54
N PHE A 216 12.26 -3.61 -18.13
CA PHE A 216 11.41 -4.80 -18.22
C PHE A 216 12.03 -5.90 -19.07
N ALA A 217 12.55 -5.55 -20.24
CA ALA A 217 13.23 -6.51 -21.11
C ALA A 217 14.38 -7.19 -20.38
N MET A 218 15.19 -6.44 -19.61
CA MET A 218 16.30 -6.98 -18.84
C MET A 218 15.84 -8.01 -17.81
N VAL A 219 14.74 -7.77 -17.10
CA VAL A 219 14.19 -8.72 -16.11
C VAL A 219 13.63 -9.97 -16.79
N LEU A 220 12.87 -9.78 -17.89
CA LEU A 220 12.20 -10.89 -18.59
C LEU A 220 13.18 -11.76 -19.41
N THR A 221 14.29 -11.20 -19.89
CA THR A 221 15.30 -11.94 -20.64
C THR A 221 16.33 -12.64 -19.75
N ASN A 222 16.49 -12.17 -18.51
CA ASN A 222 17.37 -12.82 -17.55
C ASN A 222 16.68 -14.03 -16.91
N ARG A 223 17.14 -15.25 -17.26
CA ARG A 223 16.55 -16.51 -16.81
C ARG A 223 16.44 -16.60 -15.27
N LEU A 224 17.45 -16.14 -14.54
CA LEU A 224 17.46 -16.21 -13.08
C LEU A 224 16.41 -15.24 -12.49
N SER A 225 16.36 -14.01 -12.97
CA SER A 225 15.36 -13.02 -12.56
C SER A 225 13.95 -13.51 -12.87
N LEU A 226 13.73 -14.07 -14.06
CA LEU A 226 12.43 -14.61 -14.46
C LEU A 226 11.97 -15.76 -13.54
N LEU A 227 12.86 -16.71 -13.21
CA LEU A 227 12.53 -17.83 -12.33
C LEU A 227 12.18 -17.36 -10.92
N TYR A 228 12.94 -16.40 -10.35
CA TYR A 228 12.60 -15.81 -9.06
C TYR A 228 11.29 -15.03 -9.09
N THR A 229 11.02 -14.30 -10.17
CA THR A 229 9.76 -13.59 -10.36
C THR A 229 8.58 -14.55 -10.41
N LEU A 230 8.69 -15.65 -11.19
CA LEU A 230 7.64 -16.66 -11.29
C LEU A 230 7.40 -17.38 -9.95
N ALA A 231 8.45 -17.76 -9.24
CA ALA A 231 8.34 -18.38 -7.91
C ALA A 231 7.66 -17.43 -6.90
N SER A 232 8.09 -16.17 -6.87
CA SER A 232 7.46 -15.13 -6.02
C SER A 232 6.00 -14.89 -6.39
N THR A 233 5.69 -14.86 -7.69
CA THR A 233 4.31 -14.69 -8.20
C THR A 233 3.43 -15.87 -7.76
N ALA A 234 3.91 -17.10 -7.86
CA ALA A 234 3.16 -18.27 -7.42
C ALA A 234 2.90 -18.25 -5.90
N THR A 235 3.91 -17.91 -5.10
CA THR A 235 3.79 -17.84 -3.64
C THR A 235 2.83 -16.73 -3.21
N LEU A 236 2.99 -15.51 -3.77
CA LEU A 236 2.11 -14.38 -3.47
C LEU A 236 0.70 -14.60 -4.01
N GLY A 237 0.57 -15.22 -5.18
CA GLY A 237 -0.72 -15.59 -5.76
C GLY A 237 -1.51 -16.54 -4.86
N ALA A 238 -0.85 -17.56 -4.29
CA ALA A 238 -1.46 -18.46 -3.31
C ALA A 238 -1.92 -17.72 -2.05
N LEU A 239 -1.07 -16.84 -1.50
CA LEU A 239 -1.40 -16.02 -0.34
C LEU A 239 -2.59 -15.09 -0.61
N PHE A 240 -2.61 -14.39 -1.75
CA PHE A 240 -3.71 -13.50 -2.11
C PHE A 240 -5.00 -14.25 -2.42
N SER A 241 -4.93 -15.45 -3.00
CA SER A 241 -6.09 -16.32 -3.17
C SER A 241 -6.68 -16.74 -1.83
N PHE A 242 -5.83 -17.08 -0.85
CA PHE A 242 -6.27 -17.37 0.51
C PHE A 242 -6.94 -16.16 1.15
N ILE A 243 -6.31 -14.98 1.16
CA ILE A 243 -6.87 -13.75 1.74
C ILE A 243 -8.23 -13.42 1.10
N ASN A 244 -8.32 -13.54 -0.23
CA ASN A 244 -9.55 -13.23 -0.98
C ASN A 244 -10.71 -14.18 -0.66
N SER A 245 -10.42 -15.45 -0.37
CA SER A 245 -11.43 -16.48 -0.09
C SER A 245 -11.70 -16.67 1.39
N ALA A 246 -10.80 -16.24 2.28
CA ALA A 246 -10.85 -16.57 3.70
C ALA A 246 -12.18 -16.20 4.36
N GLN A 247 -12.67 -14.99 4.11
CA GLN A 247 -13.95 -14.53 4.66
C GLN A 247 -15.12 -15.41 4.21
N GLN A 248 -15.18 -15.78 2.93
CA GLN A 248 -16.22 -16.62 2.39
C GLN A 248 -16.17 -18.05 2.98
N VAL A 249 -14.99 -18.61 3.14
CA VAL A 249 -14.79 -19.96 3.68
C VAL A 249 -15.14 -19.99 5.17
N TYR A 250 -14.53 -19.12 5.97
CA TYR A 250 -14.72 -19.16 7.43
C TYR A 250 -16.10 -18.67 7.86
N VAL A 251 -16.62 -17.62 7.24
CA VAL A 251 -17.91 -17.05 7.64
C VAL A 251 -19.07 -17.67 6.86
N GLY A 252 -18.95 -17.81 5.52
CA GLY A 252 -20.03 -18.32 4.68
C GLY A 252 -20.23 -19.83 4.80
N ILE A 253 -19.15 -20.64 4.75
CA ILE A 253 -19.25 -22.10 4.76
C ILE A 253 -19.26 -22.65 6.18
N TYR A 254 -18.35 -22.18 7.05
CA TYR A 254 -18.22 -22.71 8.41
C TYR A 254 -19.04 -21.96 9.46
N GLY A 255 -19.69 -20.83 9.13
CA GLY A 255 -20.51 -20.05 10.06
C GLY A 255 -19.77 -19.40 11.23
N LEU A 256 -18.45 -19.20 11.11
CA LEU A 256 -17.55 -18.74 12.18
C LEU A 256 -17.43 -17.21 12.23
N GLY A 257 -18.49 -16.46 11.90
CA GLY A 257 -18.46 -15.01 11.72
C GLY A 257 -17.79 -14.22 12.86
N VAL A 258 -18.17 -14.50 14.11
CA VAL A 258 -17.61 -13.84 15.29
C VAL A 258 -16.16 -14.26 15.56
N MET A 259 -15.79 -15.49 15.20
CA MET A 259 -14.45 -16.05 15.41
C MET A 259 -13.49 -15.77 14.25
N PHE A 260 -13.99 -15.22 13.14
CA PHE A 260 -13.18 -14.97 11.94
C PHE A 260 -11.85 -14.22 12.24
N PRO A 261 -11.85 -13.12 13.02
CA PRO A 261 -10.61 -12.38 13.27
C PRO A 261 -9.56 -13.15 14.09
N ILE A 262 -9.98 -14.20 14.82
CA ILE A 262 -9.07 -15.03 15.64
C ILE A 262 -8.49 -16.16 14.79
N LEU A 263 -9.23 -16.62 13.79
CA LEU A 263 -8.86 -17.73 12.93
C LEU A 263 -8.06 -17.30 11.69
N PHE A 264 -8.24 -16.07 11.26
CA PHE A 264 -7.54 -15.46 10.13
C PHE A 264 -6.15 -14.98 10.53
#